data_04501e6c3f1e42bba1ea8db5c784daac
#
_entry.id   04501e6c3f1e42bba1ea8db5c784daac
#
_cell.length_a   1.000
_cell.length_b   1.000
_cell.length_c   1.000
_cell.angle_alpha   90.00
_cell.angle_beta   90.00
_cell.angle_gamma   90.00
#
_symmetry.space_group_name_H-M   'P 1'
#
loop_
_entity.id
_entity.type
_entity.pdbx_description
1 polymer ?
#
loop_
_entity_poly.entity_id
_entity_poly.type
_entity_poly.pdbx_seq_one_letter_code
_entity_poly.pdbx_strand_id
1 'polypeptide(L)'
;FFAFKNSVDRFLRSYEMFIKEFDNGNVYVSKKHTNKIFELLENDDDEAVQQLIDEGKAERYANSEFREGLRADLQHDHDILLEIKKLWHHIDRDPKLLKFLNELLTNSVLKENHLIIFTESKETANYLFKNINEQYPNKVLCFTGDSGEATRDKVIENFDARARHPKEDYRILISTEVLSEGVNLHRSNTVINYDIPWNPTRMMQRVGRVNRVDTLFDTIHTFNFFPTKQSNDEIKLKEAAEAKINAFLTLLGGDAELLTEGEPIGSHELFNRLISSQMLEGEDRAEESELKYLHVIKEIRDKDPDLFEKIKHLPKKARTAKHNTELANSLITYFRRGKLQKFFKAEPKNEAEELDFMSAAKILESDSDAEKMKLPEQFY
;
A
#
# COMPACT_ATOMS: atom_id res chain seq x y z
N PHE A 1 -7.41 -5.98 16.25
CA PHE A 1 -7.54 -7.09 17.23
C PHE A 1 -8.69 -8.03 16.81
N PHE A 2 -9.94 -7.55 16.72
CA PHE A 2 -11.09 -8.37 16.29
C PHE A 2 -10.98 -8.84 14.83
N ALA A 3 -10.39 -8.04 13.94
CA ALA A 3 -10.09 -8.48 12.58
C ALA A 3 -9.11 -9.66 12.55
N PHE A 4 -8.10 -9.64 13.43
CA PHE A 4 -7.16 -10.75 13.56
C PHE A 4 -7.84 -12.01 14.13
N LYS A 5 -8.77 -11.86 15.07
CA LYS A 5 -9.60 -12.98 15.59
C LYS A 5 -10.36 -13.67 14.45
N ASN A 6 -11.00 -12.90 13.58
CA ASN A 6 -11.69 -13.44 12.40
C ASN A 6 -10.72 -14.13 11.43
N SER A 7 -9.48 -13.63 11.30
CA SER A 7 -8.45 -14.28 10.49
C SER A 7 -8.04 -15.63 11.08
N VAL A 8 -7.88 -15.73 12.41
CA VAL A 8 -7.58 -17.02 13.08
C VAL A 8 -8.72 -18.01 12.88
N ASP A 9 -9.99 -17.58 13.00
CA ASP A 9 -11.13 -18.46 12.77
C ASP A 9 -11.17 -18.97 11.32
N ARG A 10 -10.81 -18.13 10.35
CA ARG A 10 -10.69 -18.55 8.95
C ARG A 10 -9.54 -19.54 8.73
N PHE A 11 -8.37 -19.29 9.34
CA PHE A 11 -7.25 -20.23 9.27
C PHE A 11 -7.60 -21.58 9.89
N LEU A 12 -8.25 -21.60 11.06
CA LEU A 12 -8.69 -22.83 11.69
C LEU A 12 -9.58 -23.67 10.76
N ARG A 13 -10.60 -23.05 10.15
CA ARG A 13 -11.43 -23.75 9.14
C ARG A 13 -10.62 -24.31 7.97
N SER A 14 -9.68 -23.51 7.46
CA SER A 14 -8.82 -23.96 6.36
C SER A 14 -7.97 -25.16 6.76
N TYR A 15 -7.41 -25.18 7.98
CA TYR A 15 -6.65 -26.32 8.49
C TYR A 15 -7.56 -27.54 8.72
N GLU A 16 -8.75 -27.36 9.30
CA GLU A 16 -9.74 -28.45 9.49
C GLU A 16 -10.09 -29.11 8.16
N MET A 17 -10.38 -28.30 7.12
CA MET A 17 -10.70 -28.81 5.79
C MET A 17 -9.50 -29.49 5.13
N PHE A 18 -8.31 -28.89 5.23
CA PHE A 18 -7.11 -29.46 4.66
C PHE A 18 -6.80 -30.83 5.30
N ILE A 19 -6.89 -30.92 6.63
CA ILE A 19 -6.67 -32.17 7.37
C ILE A 19 -7.70 -33.22 6.97
N LYS A 20 -8.99 -32.85 6.88
CA LYS A 20 -10.07 -33.74 6.45
C LYS A 20 -9.81 -34.31 5.07
N GLU A 21 -9.45 -33.45 4.10
CA GLU A 21 -9.16 -33.91 2.74
C GLU A 21 -7.87 -34.72 2.65
N PHE A 22 -6.85 -34.40 3.43
CA PHE A 22 -5.65 -35.21 3.54
C PHE A 22 -5.96 -36.62 4.07
N ASP A 23 -6.81 -36.73 5.08
CA ASP A 23 -7.26 -38.00 5.66
C ASP A 23 -8.13 -38.78 4.65
N ASN A 24 -8.87 -38.11 3.77
CA ASN A 24 -9.60 -38.70 2.63
C ASN A 24 -8.68 -39.10 1.45
N GLY A 25 -7.36 -38.87 1.54
CA GLY A 25 -6.39 -39.23 0.52
C GLY A 25 -6.12 -38.13 -0.51
N ASN A 26 -6.69 -36.93 -0.36
CA ASN A 26 -6.59 -35.86 -1.35
C ASN A 26 -5.86 -34.62 -0.78
N VAL A 27 -5.09 -33.97 -1.64
CA VAL A 27 -4.49 -32.68 -1.36
C VAL A 27 -4.77 -31.75 -2.53
N TYR A 28 -5.44 -30.62 -2.26
CA TYR A 28 -5.72 -29.62 -3.29
C TYR A 28 -4.77 -28.44 -3.15
N VAL A 29 -4.11 -28.08 -4.25
CA VAL A 29 -3.16 -26.96 -4.31
C VAL A 29 -3.64 -25.93 -5.31
N SER A 30 -3.72 -24.67 -4.89
CA SER A 30 -4.06 -23.55 -5.75
C SER A 30 -3.39 -22.26 -5.27
N LYS A 31 -2.87 -21.47 -6.19
CA LYS A 31 -2.25 -20.17 -5.86
C LYS A 31 -3.27 -19.09 -5.47
N LYS A 32 -4.50 -19.16 -5.96
CA LYS A 32 -5.50 -18.08 -5.81
C LYS A 32 -6.87 -18.57 -5.36
N HIS A 33 -7.18 -19.85 -5.43
CA HIS A 33 -8.52 -20.39 -5.27
C HIS A 33 -8.69 -21.35 -4.10
N THR A 34 -7.72 -21.44 -3.18
CA THR A 34 -7.73 -22.37 -2.04
C THR A 34 -9.01 -22.23 -1.20
N ASN A 35 -9.39 -21.01 -0.83
CA ASN A 35 -10.62 -20.78 -0.05
C ASN A 35 -11.87 -21.21 -0.81
N LYS A 36 -11.93 -20.95 -2.12
CA LYS A 36 -13.05 -21.35 -2.97
C LYS A 36 -13.17 -22.86 -3.07
N ILE A 37 -12.04 -23.57 -3.17
CA ILE A 37 -12.01 -25.04 -3.18
C ILE A 37 -12.60 -25.57 -1.88
N PHE A 38 -12.18 -25.02 -0.73
CA PHE A 38 -12.71 -25.45 0.56
C PHE A 38 -14.19 -25.15 0.73
N GLU A 39 -14.69 -23.99 0.27
CA GLU A 39 -16.12 -23.68 0.26
C GLU A 39 -16.91 -24.67 -0.61
N LEU A 40 -16.39 -25.07 -1.75
CA LEU A 40 -17.03 -26.05 -2.63
C LEU A 40 -17.05 -27.45 -1.98
N LEU A 41 -15.94 -27.85 -1.35
CA LEU A 41 -15.85 -29.12 -0.62
C LEU A 41 -16.75 -29.15 0.61
N GLU A 42 -16.93 -28.03 1.31
CA GLU A 42 -17.91 -27.91 2.42
C GLU A 42 -19.35 -28.10 1.94
N ASN A 43 -19.64 -27.73 0.69
CA ASN A 43 -20.98 -27.86 0.09
C ASN A 43 -21.15 -29.17 -0.70
N ASP A 44 -20.19 -30.09 -0.62
CA ASP A 44 -20.16 -31.36 -1.38
C ASP A 44 -20.29 -31.14 -2.90
N ASP A 45 -19.74 -30.02 -3.42
CA ASP A 45 -19.80 -29.65 -4.84
C ASP A 45 -18.53 -30.12 -5.57
N ASP A 46 -18.38 -31.41 -5.67
CA ASP A 46 -17.23 -32.06 -6.33
C ASP A 46 -17.15 -31.71 -7.82
N GLU A 47 -18.26 -31.44 -8.49
CA GLU A 47 -18.30 -31.08 -9.90
C GLU A 47 -17.63 -29.71 -10.11
N ALA A 48 -17.92 -28.73 -9.27
CA ALA A 48 -17.31 -27.41 -9.35
C ALA A 48 -15.80 -27.43 -8.96
N VAL A 49 -15.40 -28.32 -8.02
CA VAL A 49 -13.98 -28.55 -7.72
C VAL A 49 -13.27 -29.15 -8.94
N GLN A 50 -13.88 -30.14 -9.58
CA GLN A 50 -13.30 -30.77 -10.78
C GLN A 50 -13.18 -29.74 -11.93
N GLN A 51 -14.16 -28.87 -12.11
CA GLN A 51 -14.08 -27.79 -13.10
C GLN A 51 -12.88 -26.86 -12.85
N LEU A 52 -12.57 -26.50 -11.60
CA LEU A 52 -11.39 -25.69 -11.26
C LEU A 52 -10.09 -26.43 -11.61
N ILE A 53 -10.06 -27.75 -11.48
CA ILE A 53 -8.90 -28.58 -11.85
C ILE A 53 -8.76 -28.61 -13.37
N ASP A 54 -9.84 -28.86 -14.10
CA ASP A 54 -9.85 -28.94 -15.58
C ASP A 54 -9.46 -27.58 -16.20
N GLU A 55 -9.80 -26.48 -15.57
CA GLU A 55 -9.41 -25.12 -15.96
C GLU A 55 -7.95 -24.77 -15.59
N GLY A 56 -7.21 -25.69 -14.96
CA GLY A 56 -5.82 -25.44 -14.50
C GLY A 56 -5.68 -24.41 -13.37
N LYS A 57 -6.77 -24.13 -12.65
CA LYS A 57 -6.82 -23.20 -11.50
C LYS A 57 -6.50 -23.88 -10.18
N ALA A 58 -6.59 -25.21 -10.14
CA ALA A 58 -6.27 -26.05 -9.00
C ALA A 58 -5.61 -27.36 -9.48
N GLU A 59 -4.83 -27.96 -8.61
CA GLU A 59 -4.21 -29.27 -8.82
C GLU A 59 -4.60 -30.20 -7.66
N ARG A 60 -4.86 -31.46 -7.96
CA ARG A 60 -5.17 -32.50 -6.98
C ARG A 60 -4.04 -33.52 -6.95
N TYR A 61 -3.55 -33.81 -5.78
CA TYR A 61 -2.49 -34.78 -5.50
C TYR A 61 -3.00 -35.84 -4.54
N ALA A 62 -2.40 -37.04 -4.57
CA ALA A 62 -2.62 -38.03 -3.53
C ALA A 62 -1.84 -37.64 -2.26
N ASN A 63 -2.38 -37.90 -1.08
CA ASN A 63 -1.69 -37.64 0.17
C ASN A 63 -0.37 -38.40 0.31
N SER A 64 -0.26 -39.56 -0.35
CA SER A 64 0.95 -40.39 -0.40
C SER A 64 2.13 -39.78 -1.16
N GLU A 65 1.88 -38.70 -1.94
CA GLU A 65 2.92 -37.96 -2.65
C GLU A 65 3.65 -36.95 -1.75
N PHE A 66 3.16 -36.77 -0.56
CA PHE A 66 3.74 -35.83 0.40
C PHE A 66 4.60 -36.57 1.44
N ARG A 67 5.49 -35.80 2.09
CA ARG A 67 6.42 -36.36 3.09
C ARG A 67 5.66 -37.01 4.26
N GLU A 68 6.25 -38.07 4.80
CA GLU A 68 5.81 -38.58 6.10
C GLU A 68 5.89 -37.50 7.18
N GLY A 69 4.85 -37.40 8.02
CA GLY A 69 4.78 -36.40 9.08
C GLY A 69 3.99 -35.13 8.73
N LEU A 70 3.72 -34.83 7.44
CA LEU A 70 2.95 -33.63 7.06
C LEU A 70 1.61 -33.56 7.79
N ARG A 71 0.91 -34.70 7.93
CA ARG A 71 -0.36 -34.80 8.67
C ARG A 71 -0.22 -34.37 10.13
N ALA A 72 0.89 -34.78 10.77
CA ALA A 72 1.17 -34.44 12.17
C ALA A 72 1.51 -32.94 12.33
N ASP A 73 2.27 -32.39 11.37
CA ASP A 73 2.60 -30.97 11.37
C ASP A 73 1.35 -30.10 11.20
N LEU A 74 0.46 -30.47 10.27
CA LEU A 74 -0.83 -29.78 10.08
C LEU A 74 -1.69 -29.78 11.36
N GLN A 75 -1.71 -30.94 12.06
CA GLN A 75 -2.42 -31.03 13.33
C GLN A 75 -1.78 -30.16 14.41
N HIS A 76 -0.45 -30.14 14.47
CA HIS A 76 0.28 -29.31 15.42
C HIS A 76 -0.01 -27.80 15.20
N ASP A 77 0.06 -27.33 13.96
CA ASP A 77 -0.25 -25.95 13.62
C ASP A 77 -1.72 -25.60 13.94
N HIS A 78 -2.67 -26.51 13.66
CA HIS A 78 -4.06 -26.34 14.02
C HIS A 78 -4.24 -26.22 15.54
N ASP A 79 -3.55 -27.07 16.33
CA ASP A 79 -3.62 -27.04 17.78
C ASP A 79 -3.07 -25.73 18.36
N ILE A 80 -1.96 -25.19 17.81
CA ILE A 80 -1.43 -23.87 18.15
C ILE A 80 -2.48 -22.78 17.88
N LEU A 81 -3.12 -22.81 16.71
CA LEU A 81 -4.17 -21.84 16.38
C LEU A 81 -5.37 -21.93 17.34
N LEU A 82 -5.73 -23.13 17.78
CA LEU A 82 -6.76 -23.33 18.80
C LEU A 82 -6.35 -22.74 20.16
N GLU A 83 -5.09 -22.87 20.56
CA GLU A 83 -4.58 -22.25 21.78
C GLU A 83 -4.64 -20.72 21.68
N ILE A 84 -4.21 -20.15 20.57
CA ILE A 84 -4.32 -18.71 20.29
C ILE A 84 -5.80 -18.27 20.38
N LYS A 85 -6.72 -19.01 19.78
CA LYS A 85 -8.16 -18.73 19.87
C LYS A 85 -8.67 -18.74 21.32
N LYS A 86 -8.21 -19.69 22.14
CA LYS A 86 -8.59 -19.76 23.58
C LYS A 86 -8.12 -18.54 24.37
N LEU A 87 -6.90 -18.03 24.10
CA LEU A 87 -6.38 -16.83 24.76
C LEU A 87 -7.26 -15.60 24.53
N TRP A 88 -8.00 -15.56 23.43
CA TRP A 88 -8.87 -14.42 23.08
C TRP A 88 -10.32 -14.58 23.48
N HIS A 89 -10.71 -15.75 23.97
CA HIS A 89 -12.10 -16.01 24.34
C HIS A 89 -12.65 -15.04 25.41
N HIS A 90 -11.77 -14.51 26.24
CA HIS A 90 -12.14 -13.58 27.32
C HIS A 90 -11.94 -12.11 26.98
N ILE A 91 -11.54 -11.80 25.73
CA ILE A 91 -11.33 -10.41 25.32
C ILE A 91 -12.53 -9.95 24.49
N ASP A 92 -13.38 -9.16 25.14
CA ASP A 92 -14.60 -8.58 24.58
C ASP A 92 -14.49 -7.07 24.33
N ARG A 93 -13.38 -6.44 24.76
CA ARG A 93 -13.15 -5.00 24.65
C ARG A 93 -12.08 -4.67 23.63
N ASP A 94 -12.38 -3.73 22.72
CA ASP A 94 -11.42 -3.12 21.79
C ASP A 94 -11.07 -1.68 22.22
N PRO A 95 -9.95 -1.45 22.94
CA PRO A 95 -9.56 -0.13 23.39
C PRO A 95 -9.29 0.85 22.25
N LYS A 96 -8.79 0.36 21.10
CA LYS A 96 -8.51 1.18 19.91
C LYS A 96 -9.80 1.71 19.32
N LEU A 97 -10.78 0.84 19.10
CA LEU A 97 -12.08 1.23 18.59
C LEU A 97 -12.78 2.20 19.57
N LEU A 98 -12.83 1.86 20.86
CA LEU A 98 -13.48 2.71 21.87
C LEU A 98 -12.85 4.10 21.93
N LYS A 99 -11.51 4.20 21.87
CA LYS A 99 -10.80 5.49 21.80
C LYS A 99 -11.20 6.22 20.53
N PHE A 100 -11.24 5.54 19.40
CA PHE A 100 -11.58 6.16 18.12
C PHE A 100 -13.02 6.68 18.08
N LEU A 101 -13.98 5.88 18.55
CA LEU A 101 -15.38 6.30 18.62
C LEU A 101 -15.56 7.53 19.55
N ASN A 102 -14.83 7.56 20.65
CA ASN A 102 -14.82 8.74 21.53
C ASN A 102 -14.23 9.96 20.83
N GLU A 103 -13.11 9.84 20.10
CA GLU A 103 -12.53 10.95 19.34
C GLU A 103 -13.48 11.46 18.26
N LEU A 104 -14.22 10.59 17.57
CA LEU A 104 -15.23 11.01 16.59
C LEU A 104 -16.34 11.90 17.20
N LEU A 105 -16.61 11.75 18.50
CA LEU A 105 -17.63 12.51 19.23
C LEU A 105 -17.07 13.81 19.85
N THR A 106 -15.82 13.81 20.28
CA THR A 106 -15.25 14.87 21.13
C THR A 106 -14.27 15.80 20.40
N ASN A 107 -13.55 15.29 19.40
CA ASN A 107 -12.58 16.08 18.64
C ASN A 107 -13.33 16.96 17.62
N SER A 108 -13.14 18.27 17.67
CA SER A 108 -13.84 19.22 16.79
C SER A 108 -13.57 18.97 15.31
N VAL A 109 -12.32 18.69 14.93
CA VAL A 109 -11.96 18.40 13.54
C VAL A 109 -12.67 17.15 13.02
N LEU A 110 -12.69 16.07 13.82
CA LEU A 110 -13.34 14.82 13.42
C LEU A 110 -14.86 14.92 13.41
N LYS A 111 -15.42 15.78 14.23
CA LYS A 111 -16.87 15.97 14.35
C LYS A 111 -17.45 16.79 13.19
N GLU A 112 -16.72 17.79 12.71
CA GLU A 112 -17.25 18.79 11.78
C GLU A 112 -16.91 18.47 10.31
N ASN A 113 -15.82 17.73 10.03
CA ASN A 113 -15.31 17.52 8.70
C ASN A 113 -15.83 16.23 8.04
N HIS A 114 -15.70 16.16 6.71
CA HIS A 114 -15.76 14.92 5.98
C HIS A 114 -14.49 14.10 6.26
N LEU A 115 -14.67 12.83 6.59
CA LEU A 115 -13.59 11.96 7.05
C LEU A 115 -13.31 10.84 6.07
N ILE A 116 -12.04 10.57 5.83
CA ILE A 116 -11.59 9.42 5.07
C ILE A 116 -10.74 8.54 5.99
N ILE A 117 -11.22 7.34 6.27
CA ILE A 117 -10.57 6.38 7.15
C ILE A 117 -9.95 5.28 6.30
N PHE A 118 -8.64 5.17 6.35
CA PHE A 118 -7.90 4.10 5.67
C PHE A 118 -7.51 2.99 6.63
N THR A 119 -7.62 1.76 6.16
CA THR A 119 -7.14 0.54 6.83
C THR A 119 -6.57 -0.45 5.82
N GLU A 120 -5.64 -1.31 6.25
CA GLU A 120 -4.98 -2.29 5.39
C GLU A 120 -5.90 -3.46 5.02
N SER A 121 -6.83 -3.86 5.90
CA SER A 121 -7.63 -5.06 5.68
C SER A 121 -9.12 -4.77 5.49
N LYS A 122 -9.75 -5.56 4.61
CA LYS A 122 -11.19 -5.55 4.37
C LYS A 122 -11.98 -5.89 5.64
N GLU A 123 -11.48 -6.83 6.43
CA GLU A 123 -12.10 -7.23 7.69
C GLU A 123 -12.14 -6.07 8.68
N THR A 124 -11.05 -5.29 8.78
CA THR A 124 -11.02 -4.08 9.61
C THR A 124 -11.96 -3.01 9.06
N ALA A 125 -12.02 -2.82 7.74
CA ALA A 125 -12.94 -1.87 7.11
C ALA A 125 -14.41 -2.21 7.44
N ASN A 126 -14.80 -3.45 7.30
CA ASN A 126 -16.15 -3.92 7.62
C ASN A 126 -16.46 -3.83 9.12
N TYR A 127 -15.47 -4.13 9.97
CA TYR A 127 -15.60 -4.00 11.42
C TYR A 127 -15.83 -2.53 11.83
N LEU A 128 -15.05 -1.62 11.28
CA LEU A 128 -15.22 -0.17 11.51
C LEU A 128 -16.57 0.32 10.98
N PHE A 129 -16.94 -0.10 9.77
CA PHE A 129 -18.22 0.26 9.18
C PHE A 129 -19.39 -0.12 10.10
N LYS A 130 -19.43 -1.36 10.59
CA LYS A 130 -20.48 -1.82 11.49
C LYS A 130 -20.58 -0.92 12.72
N ASN A 131 -19.47 -0.70 13.42
CA ASN A 131 -19.48 0.01 14.71
C ASN A 131 -19.70 1.53 14.55
N ILE A 132 -19.14 2.14 13.49
CA ILE A 132 -19.33 3.59 13.26
C ILE A 132 -20.73 3.87 12.74
N ASN A 133 -21.30 3.01 11.89
CA ASN A 133 -22.65 3.19 11.36
C ASN A 133 -23.73 3.08 12.43
N GLU A 134 -23.47 2.40 13.56
CA GLU A 134 -24.36 2.40 14.73
C GLU A 134 -24.47 3.82 15.35
N GLN A 135 -23.36 4.59 15.35
CA GLN A 135 -23.36 5.97 15.89
C GLN A 135 -23.75 7.03 14.84
N TYR A 136 -23.48 6.76 13.57
CA TYR A 136 -23.76 7.67 12.45
C TYR A 136 -24.59 6.97 11.37
N PRO A 137 -25.87 6.63 11.65
CA PRO A 137 -26.70 5.86 10.72
C PRO A 137 -26.81 6.55 9.36
N ASN A 138 -26.59 5.79 8.27
CA ASN A 138 -26.66 6.29 6.89
C ASN A 138 -25.68 7.41 6.53
N LYS A 139 -24.65 7.67 7.36
CA LYS A 139 -23.62 8.68 7.09
C LYS A 139 -22.25 8.07 6.81
N VAL A 140 -22.16 6.75 6.82
CA VAL A 140 -20.92 5.99 6.62
C VAL A 140 -20.99 5.23 5.31
N LEU A 141 -19.96 5.32 4.49
CA LEU A 141 -19.78 4.54 3.27
C LEU A 141 -18.53 3.67 3.43
N CYS A 142 -18.61 2.39 3.06
CA CYS A 142 -17.48 1.48 3.05
C CYS A 142 -17.13 1.08 1.62
N PHE A 143 -15.85 1.21 1.25
CA PHE A 143 -15.34 0.81 -0.04
C PHE A 143 -14.10 -0.09 0.12
N THR A 144 -14.19 -1.31 -0.40
CA THR A 144 -13.14 -2.33 -0.35
C THR A 144 -12.96 -2.95 -1.74
N GLY A 145 -12.01 -3.87 -1.88
CA GLY A 145 -11.76 -4.57 -3.14
C GLY A 145 -12.96 -5.32 -3.75
N ASP A 146 -13.96 -5.67 -2.92
CA ASP A 146 -15.19 -6.34 -3.38
C ASP A 146 -16.31 -5.36 -3.72
N SER A 147 -16.09 -4.06 -3.56
CA SER A 147 -17.10 -3.05 -3.86
C SER A 147 -17.28 -2.88 -5.36
N GLY A 148 -18.52 -2.93 -5.82
CA GLY A 148 -18.86 -2.75 -7.23
C GLY A 148 -18.90 -1.28 -7.67
N GLU A 149 -19.10 -1.05 -8.99
CA GLU A 149 -19.17 0.28 -9.60
C GLU A 149 -20.19 1.21 -8.93
N ALA A 150 -21.37 0.70 -8.58
CA ALA A 150 -22.40 1.50 -7.91
C ALA A 150 -21.91 2.10 -6.56
N THR A 151 -21.04 1.40 -5.84
CA THR A 151 -20.44 1.94 -4.61
C THR A 151 -19.35 2.96 -4.93
N ARG A 152 -18.57 2.74 -5.99
CA ARG A 152 -17.58 3.69 -6.50
C ARG A 152 -18.22 5.00 -6.93
N ASP A 153 -19.35 4.95 -7.63
CA ASP A 153 -20.11 6.13 -8.03
C ASP A 153 -20.58 6.94 -6.81
N LYS A 154 -21.06 6.27 -5.75
CA LYS A 154 -21.40 6.92 -4.48
C LYS A 154 -20.20 7.61 -3.83
N VAL A 155 -19.00 7.01 -3.90
CA VAL A 155 -17.77 7.65 -3.41
C VAL A 155 -17.49 8.92 -4.20
N ILE A 156 -17.55 8.87 -5.54
CA ILE A 156 -17.32 10.02 -6.41
C ILE A 156 -18.34 11.12 -6.13
N GLU A 157 -19.63 10.79 -6.11
CA GLU A 157 -20.71 11.77 -5.87
C GLU A 157 -20.57 12.50 -4.52
N ASN A 158 -20.05 11.84 -3.49
CA ASN A 158 -20.00 12.41 -2.15
C ASN A 158 -18.63 13.02 -1.78
N PHE A 159 -17.52 12.54 -2.37
CA PHE A 159 -16.17 12.91 -1.93
C PHE A 159 -15.30 13.56 -3.02
N ASP A 160 -15.71 13.53 -4.30
CA ASP A 160 -14.99 14.22 -5.37
C ASP A 160 -15.62 15.60 -5.63
N ALA A 161 -14.85 16.69 -5.54
CA ALA A 161 -15.35 18.04 -5.84
C ALA A 161 -15.65 18.25 -7.33
N ARG A 162 -15.19 17.38 -8.23
CA ARG A 162 -15.47 17.42 -9.66
C ARG A 162 -16.65 16.54 -10.08
N ALA A 163 -17.36 15.94 -9.11
CA ALA A 163 -18.53 15.13 -9.39
C ALA A 163 -19.57 15.91 -10.18
N ARG A 164 -20.14 15.31 -11.23
CA ARG A 164 -21.19 15.94 -12.06
C ARG A 164 -22.47 16.23 -11.27
N HIS A 165 -22.78 15.35 -10.32
CA HIS A 165 -23.95 15.42 -9.45
C HIS A 165 -23.51 15.23 -8.01
N PRO A 166 -22.95 16.28 -7.36
CA PRO A 166 -22.44 16.16 -6.01
C PRO A 166 -23.60 15.93 -5.02
N LYS A 167 -23.37 15.02 -4.07
CA LYS A 167 -24.30 14.66 -2.99
C LYS A 167 -23.65 14.88 -1.63
N GLU A 168 -24.44 14.92 -0.58
CA GLU A 168 -24.04 15.06 0.84
C GLU A 168 -24.65 13.93 1.70
N ASP A 169 -24.83 12.75 1.09
CA ASP A 169 -25.44 11.62 1.78
C ASP A 169 -24.51 11.06 2.85
N TYR A 170 -23.22 10.99 2.54
CA TYR A 170 -22.20 10.37 3.39
C TYR A 170 -21.18 11.38 3.86
N ARG A 171 -20.83 11.30 5.15
CA ARG A 171 -19.80 12.13 5.80
C ARG A 171 -18.50 11.38 6.05
N ILE A 172 -18.59 10.07 6.25
CA ILE A 172 -17.46 9.19 6.60
C ILE A 172 -17.29 8.15 5.50
N LEU A 173 -16.10 8.10 4.93
CA LEU A 173 -15.68 7.06 4.01
C LEU A 173 -14.65 6.17 4.69
N ILE A 174 -14.91 4.87 4.74
CA ILE A 174 -13.97 3.86 5.19
C ILE A 174 -13.46 3.12 3.95
N SER A 175 -12.16 3.04 3.77
CA SER A 175 -11.60 2.38 2.59
C SER A 175 -10.34 1.59 2.91
N THR A 176 -10.12 0.55 2.10
CA THR A 176 -8.83 -0.09 1.95
C THR A 176 -8.01 0.61 0.86
N GLU A 177 -6.78 0.15 0.61
CA GLU A 177 -5.86 0.73 -0.39
C GLU A 177 -6.43 0.79 -1.82
N VAL A 178 -7.49 0.06 -2.12
CA VAL A 178 -8.13 0.04 -3.45
C VAL A 178 -8.56 1.43 -3.93
N LEU A 179 -8.90 2.35 -3.02
CA LEU A 179 -9.18 3.76 -3.36
C LEU A 179 -7.93 4.64 -3.43
N SER A 180 -6.76 4.12 -3.06
CA SER A 180 -5.52 4.88 -3.19
C SER A 180 -5.16 5.15 -4.66
N GLU A 181 -5.85 4.50 -5.62
CA GLU A 181 -5.65 4.68 -7.04
C GLU A 181 -6.93 5.17 -7.75
N GLY A 182 -6.81 6.26 -8.49
CA GLY A 182 -7.80 6.70 -9.49
C GLY A 182 -9.02 7.48 -9.02
N VAL A 183 -9.27 7.73 -7.72
CA VAL A 183 -10.38 8.56 -7.23
C VAL A 183 -9.86 9.75 -6.46
N ASN A 184 -10.41 10.93 -6.72
CA ASN A 184 -10.11 12.13 -5.95
C ASN A 184 -11.08 12.26 -4.77
N LEU A 185 -10.56 12.66 -3.61
CA LEU A 185 -11.33 12.72 -2.36
C LEU A 185 -11.24 14.13 -1.73
N HIS A 186 -11.08 15.14 -2.56
CA HIS A 186 -10.75 16.52 -2.17
C HIS A 186 -11.95 17.35 -1.69
N ARG A 187 -13.14 16.76 -1.51
CA ARG A 187 -14.21 17.29 -0.67
C ARG A 187 -14.04 16.97 0.81
N SER A 188 -13.04 16.18 1.15
CA SER A 188 -12.60 15.96 2.53
C SER A 188 -11.29 16.71 2.78
N ASN A 189 -11.07 17.14 4.01
CA ASN A 189 -9.81 17.69 4.47
C ASN A 189 -9.21 16.86 5.63
N THR A 190 -9.77 15.70 5.92
CA THR A 190 -9.34 14.90 7.07
C THR A 190 -9.12 13.44 6.67
N VAL A 191 -7.89 13.00 6.85
CA VAL A 191 -7.44 11.62 6.61
C VAL A 191 -7.11 10.95 7.93
N ILE A 192 -7.64 9.75 8.14
CA ILE A 192 -7.41 8.95 9.34
C ILE A 192 -6.76 7.63 8.91
N ASN A 193 -5.52 7.41 9.31
CA ASN A 193 -4.85 6.13 9.14
C ASN A 193 -5.15 5.26 10.36
N TYR A 194 -6.19 4.44 10.26
CA TYR A 194 -6.55 3.53 11.35
C TYR A 194 -5.47 2.48 11.58
N ASP A 195 -4.82 2.05 10.49
CA ASP A 195 -3.60 1.26 10.53
C ASP A 195 -2.50 1.99 9.76
N ILE A 196 -1.30 2.05 10.34
CA ILE A 196 -0.12 2.58 9.66
C ILE A 196 0.43 1.50 8.74
N PRO A 197 0.53 1.75 7.43
CA PRO A 197 1.07 0.79 6.49
C PRO A 197 2.58 0.57 6.71
N TRP A 198 3.05 -0.63 6.43
CA TRP A 198 4.48 -0.96 6.42
C TRP A 198 5.26 -0.10 5.41
N ASN A 199 4.62 0.23 4.29
CA ASN A 199 5.17 1.17 3.31
C ASN A 199 4.58 2.57 3.52
N PRO A 200 5.35 3.53 4.06
CA PRO A 200 4.86 4.87 4.36
C PRO A 200 4.55 5.72 3.12
N THR A 201 5.02 5.35 1.92
CA THR A 201 4.59 5.99 0.67
C THR A 201 3.08 5.89 0.48
N ARG A 202 2.45 4.84 0.98
CA ARG A 202 0.98 4.70 0.99
C ARG A 202 0.30 5.81 1.80
N MET A 203 0.88 6.25 2.91
CA MET A 203 0.33 7.38 3.67
C MET A 203 0.35 8.66 2.85
N MET A 204 1.42 8.92 2.11
CA MET A 204 1.53 10.07 1.22
C MET A 204 0.53 9.98 0.06
N GLN A 205 0.36 8.79 -0.52
CA GLN A 205 -0.66 8.53 -1.54
C GLN A 205 -2.07 8.79 -0.99
N ARG A 206 -2.38 8.35 0.24
CA ARG A 206 -3.67 8.60 0.91
C ARG A 206 -3.92 10.10 1.08
N VAL A 207 -2.95 10.84 1.64
CA VAL A 207 -3.04 12.30 1.78
C VAL A 207 -3.13 12.97 0.42
N GLY A 208 -2.36 12.51 -0.57
CA GLY A 208 -2.39 13.03 -1.94
C GLY A 208 -3.74 12.85 -2.66
N ARG A 209 -4.66 12.00 -2.18
CA ARG A 209 -6.04 11.92 -2.70
C ARG A 209 -6.92 13.07 -2.24
N VAL A 210 -6.60 13.62 -1.09
CA VAL A 210 -7.30 14.74 -0.47
C VAL A 210 -6.62 16.07 -0.81
N ASN A 211 -5.30 16.12 -0.71
CA ASN A 211 -4.49 17.29 -1.03
C ASN A 211 -4.28 17.41 -2.55
N ARG A 212 -5.20 18.07 -3.23
CA ARG A 212 -5.16 18.31 -4.68
C ARG A 212 -5.15 19.80 -4.96
N VAL A 213 -4.72 20.17 -6.18
CA VAL A 213 -4.64 21.56 -6.65
C VAL A 213 -5.99 22.29 -6.52
N ASP A 214 -7.10 21.56 -6.59
CA ASP A 214 -8.45 22.09 -6.53
C ASP A 214 -9.14 21.87 -5.17
N THR A 215 -8.41 21.52 -4.11
CA THR A 215 -9.00 21.43 -2.78
C THR A 215 -9.48 22.80 -2.32
N LEU A 216 -10.64 22.83 -1.67
CA LEU A 216 -11.23 24.06 -1.12
C LEU A 216 -10.69 24.38 0.28
N PHE A 217 -9.81 23.56 0.81
CA PHE A 217 -9.33 23.65 2.19
C PHE A 217 -7.87 24.12 2.24
N ASP A 218 -7.60 25.07 3.10
CA ASP A 218 -6.24 25.58 3.35
C ASP A 218 -5.40 24.60 4.19
N THR A 219 -6.07 23.72 4.93
CA THR A 219 -5.41 22.77 5.84
C THR A 219 -5.97 21.37 5.67
N ILE A 220 -5.08 20.39 5.57
CA ILE A 220 -5.40 18.96 5.59
C ILE A 220 -4.98 18.39 6.94
N HIS A 221 -5.91 17.75 7.62
CA HIS A 221 -5.68 17.10 8.92
C HIS A 221 -5.39 15.62 8.72
N THR A 222 -4.34 15.13 9.36
CA THR A 222 -3.98 13.71 9.33
C THR A 222 -3.95 13.16 10.75
N PHE A 223 -4.70 12.08 10.99
CA PHE A 223 -4.74 11.37 12.26
C PHE A 223 -4.17 9.96 12.06
N ASN A 224 -3.23 9.56 12.93
CA ASN A 224 -2.52 8.30 12.81
C ASN A 224 -2.67 7.48 14.10
N PHE A 225 -3.11 6.21 13.96
CA PHE A 225 -3.11 5.27 15.08
C PHE A 225 -1.81 4.47 15.09
N PHE A 226 -0.95 4.79 16.03
CA PHE A 226 0.29 4.03 16.25
C PHE A 226 0.03 2.78 17.10
N PRO A 227 0.88 1.74 16.97
CA PRO A 227 0.93 0.65 17.92
C PRO A 227 1.13 1.17 19.34
N THR A 228 0.69 0.40 20.34
CA THR A 228 1.03 0.71 21.74
C THR A 228 2.53 0.70 21.91
N LYS A 229 3.04 1.40 22.93
CA LYS A 229 4.48 1.46 23.22
C LYS A 229 5.08 0.05 23.29
N GLN A 230 4.46 -0.87 24.02
CA GLN A 230 4.92 -2.25 24.14
C GLN A 230 5.01 -2.96 22.79
N SER A 231 3.98 -2.86 21.95
CA SER A 231 4.01 -3.47 20.61
C SER A 231 5.02 -2.78 19.68
N ASN A 232 5.20 -1.47 19.82
CA ASN A 232 6.17 -0.74 19.00
C ASN A 232 7.62 -1.06 19.40
N ASP A 233 7.90 -1.32 20.70
CA ASP A 233 9.22 -1.75 21.16
C ASP A 233 9.65 -3.07 20.51
N GLU A 234 8.68 -3.95 20.18
CA GLU A 234 8.94 -5.22 19.49
C GLU A 234 9.08 -5.06 17.97
N ILE A 235 8.12 -4.37 17.32
CA ILE A 235 8.05 -4.28 15.85
C ILE A 235 8.70 -3.03 15.27
N LYS A 236 8.96 -1.99 16.08
CA LYS A 236 9.58 -0.70 15.68
C LYS A 236 8.95 -0.06 14.45
N LEU A 237 7.64 -0.26 14.28
CA LEU A 237 6.90 0.23 13.10
C LEU A 237 6.88 1.75 13.02
N LYS A 238 6.74 2.43 14.17
CA LYS A 238 6.71 3.90 14.22
C LYS A 238 8.03 4.49 13.73
N GLU A 239 9.14 4.03 14.26
CA GLU A 239 10.49 4.49 13.89
C GLU A 239 10.80 4.18 12.42
N ALA A 240 10.38 3.00 11.95
CA ALA A 240 10.53 2.61 10.55
C ALA A 240 9.72 3.50 9.62
N ALA A 241 8.48 3.81 9.97
CA ALA A 241 7.62 4.70 9.20
C ALA A 241 8.16 6.14 9.18
N GLU A 242 8.53 6.70 10.35
CA GLU A 242 9.12 8.04 10.49
C GLU A 242 10.37 8.18 9.62
N ALA A 243 11.27 7.22 9.69
CA ALA A 243 12.52 7.26 8.96
C ALA A 243 12.32 7.20 7.44
N LYS A 244 11.39 6.36 6.94
CA LYS A 244 11.07 6.28 5.52
C LYS A 244 10.40 7.57 5.01
N ILE A 245 9.46 8.13 5.79
CA ILE A 245 8.80 9.39 5.44
C ILE A 245 9.81 10.54 5.41
N ASN A 246 10.68 10.65 6.40
CA ASN A 246 11.71 11.67 6.44
C ASN A 246 12.70 11.55 5.27
N ALA A 247 13.07 10.31 4.90
CA ALA A 247 13.87 10.08 3.71
C ALA A 247 13.15 10.58 2.44
N PHE A 248 11.87 10.32 2.32
CA PHE A 248 11.05 10.71 1.17
C PHE A 248 10.85 12.23 1.11
N LEU A 249 10.54 12.88 2.24
CA LEU A 249 10.41 14.34 2.34
C LEU A 249 11.73 15.07 2.00
N THR A 250 12.85 14.52 2.43
CA THR A 250 14.18 15.05 2.10
C THR A 250 14.49 14.96 0.61
N LEU A 251 13.99 13.91 -0.07
CA LEU A 251 14.15 13.70 -1.51
C LEU A 251 13.31 14.64 -2.35
N LEU A 252 12.02 14.73 -2.00
CA LEU A 252 11.02 15.41 -2.81
C LEU A 252 10.80 16.87 -2.42
N GLY A 253 11.41 17.33 -1.31
CA GLY A 253 11.26 18.69 -0.80
C GLY A 253 9.82 18.98 -0.38
N GLY A 254 9.17 18.04 0.27
CA GLY A 254 7.82 18.22 0.78
C GLY A 254 7.79 18.99 2.10
N ASP A 255 6.86 19.93 2.23
CA ASP A 255 6.63 20.74 3.44
C ASP A 255 5.58 20.13 4.38
N ALA A 256 5.22 18.85 4.18
CA ALA A 256 4.12 18.24 4.90
C ALA A 256 4.59 17.37 6.08
N GLU A 257 4.05 17.64 7.26
CA GLU A 257 4.12 16.75 8.43
C GLU A 257 3.06 15.64 8.26
N LEU A 258 3.49 14.38 8.22
CA LEU A 258 2.61 13.26 7.90
C LEU A 258 2.28 12.37 9.10
N LEU A 259 3.15 12.30 10.09
CA LEU A 259 2.99 11.42 11.26
C LEU A 259 2.67 12.19 12.54
N THR A 260 3.49 13.15 12.92
CA THR A 260 3.35 13.93 14.15
C THR A 260 3.75 15.38 13.93
N GLU A 261 3.12 16.30 14.65
CA GLU A 261 3.49 17.72 14.65
C GLU A 261 4.93 17.88 15.10
N GLY A 262 5.74 18.66 14.37
CA GLY A 262 7.15 18.89 14.68
C GLY A 262 8.05 17.69 14.42
N GLU A 263 7.73 16.85 13.45
CA GLU A 263 8.54 15.68 13.07
C GLU A 263 10.02 16.05 12.89
N PRO A 264 10.96 15.40 13.62
CA PRO A 264 12.37 15.72 13.48
C PRO A 264 12.87 15.27 12.10
N ILE A 265 13.55 16.15 11.40
CA ILE A 265 14.26 15.82 10.16
C ILE A 265 15.36 14.81 10.54
N GLY A 266 15.15 13.57 10.15
CA GLY A 266 15.83 12.40 10.65
C GLY A 266 17.36 12.42 10.58
N SER A 267 17.99 11.81 11.57
CA SER A 267 19.43 11.62 11.64
C SER A 267 19.90 10.52 10.67
N HIS A 268 21.14 10.64 10.21
CA HIS A 268 21.85 9.72 9.30
C HIS A 268 21.80 8.24 9.72
N GLU A 269 21.73 7.98 11.02
CA GLU A 269 21.78 6.64 11.61
C GLU A 269 20.48 5.83 11.39
N LEU A 270 19.33 6.51 11.43
CA LEU A 270 18.03 5.91 11.16
C LEU A 270 17.87 5.50 9.69
N PHE A 271 18.39 6.30 8.79
CA PHE A 271 18.38 6.01 7.34
C PHE A 271 19.21 4.76 7.02
N ASN A 272 20.38 4.62 7.62
CA ASN A 272 21.26 3.45 7.40
C ASN A 272 20.64 2.14 7.92
N ARG A 273 19.84 2.20 9.00
CA ARG A 273 19.09 1.03 9.50
C ARG A 273 17.96 0.58 8.58
N LEU A 274 17.33 1.52 7.86
CA LEU A 274 16.25 1.21 6.92
C LEU A 274 16.71 0.58 5.62
N ILE A 275 17.94 0.92 5.20
CA ILE A 275 18.54 0.41 3.97
C ILE A 275 19.26 -0.91 4.19
N SER A 276 19.47 -1.32 5.46
CA SER A 276 20.00 -2.66 5.72
C SER A 276 19.08 -3.71 5.12
N SER A 277 19.64 -4.62 4.33
CA SER A 277 18.96 -5.61 3.49
C SER A 277 17.87 -6.44 4.19
N GLN A 278 17.89 -6.54 5.51
CA GLN A 278 16.91 -7.29 6.29
C GLN A 278 15.51 -6.65 6.37
N MET A 279 15.37 -5.33 6.17
CA MET A 279 14.05 -4.67 6.14
C MET A 279 13.48 -4.55 4.72
N LEU A 280 14.29 -4.74 3.69
CA LEU A 280 13.88 -4.75 2.28
C LEU A 280 13.35 -6.11 1.82
N GLU A 281 13.53 -7.17 2.62
CA GLU A 281 13.09 -8.53 2.31
C GLU A 281 11.65 -8.86 2.70
N GLY A 282 10.89 -7.92 3.28
CA GLY A 282 9.44 -8.07 3.46
C GLY A 282 8.71 -8.01 2.11
N GLU A 283 7.71 -8.81 1.94
CA GLU A 283 6.87 -9.24 0.81
C GLU A 283 6.63 -8.30 -0.40
N ASP A 284 7.08 -7.05 -0.39
CA ASP A 284 6.97 -6.10 -1.52
C ASP A 284 8.20 -6.19 -2.47
N ARG A 285 8.60 -7.40 -2.87
CA ARG A 285 9.69 -7.63 -3.85
C ARG A 285 9.39 -7.11 -5.26
N ALA A 286 8.25 -6.50 -5.52
CA ALA A 286 7.84 -6.12 -6.87
C ALA A 286 7.98 -4.62 -7.18
N GLU A 287 8.11 -3.74 -6.19
CA GLU A 287 8.26 -2.31 -6.45
C GLU A 287 9.70 -1.88 -6.16
N GLU A 288 10.49 -1.69 -7.21
CA GLU A 288 11.76 -0.97 -7.14
C GLU A 288 11.47 0.42 -6.55
N SER A 289 11.89 0.62 -5.31
CA SER A 289 11.61 1.84 -4.56
C SER A 289 12.52 2.98 -5.04
N GLU A 290 12.01 4.21 -5.12
CA GLU A 290 12.77 5.45 -5.32
C GLU A 290 13.93 5.59 -4.32
N LEU A 291 13.86 4.90 -3.19
CA LEU A 291 14.91 4.81 -2.16
C LEU A 291 16.23 4.23 -2.70
N LYS A 292 16.20 3.36 -3.72
CA LYS A 292 17.39 2.86 -4.40
C LYS A 292 18.24 4.02 -4.94
N TYR A 293 17.60 4.94 -5.65
CA TYR A 293 18.27 6.09 -6.26
C TYR A 293 18.77 7.09 -5.22
N LEU A 294 18.02 7.25 -4.13
CA LEU A 294 18.47 8.09 -3.01
C LEU A 294 19.74 7.52 -2.36
N HIS A 295 19.80 6.21 -2.21
CA HIS A 295 20.99 5.55 -1.64
C HIS A 295 22.22 5.86 -2.50
N VAL A 296 22.10 5.68 -3.82
CA VAL A 296 23.20 5.98 -4.76
C VAL A 296 23.65 7.45 -4.66
N ILE A 297 22.69 8.39 -4.61
CA ILE A 297 23.01 9.82 -4.48
C ILE A 297 23.75 10.12 -3.17
N LYS A 298 23.33 9.53 -2.05
CA LYS A 298 23.99 9.72 -0.77
C LYS A 298 25.37 9.07 -0.72
N GLU A 299 25.48 7.88 -1.29
CA GLU A 299 26.76 7.19 -1.39
C GLU A 299 27.79 8.02 -2.18
N ILE A 300 27.36 8.58 -3.30
CA ILE A 300 28.22 9.49 -4.09
C ILE A 300 28.59 10.74 -3.27
N ARG A 301 27.60 11.36 -2.58
CA ARG A 301 27.87 12.54 -1.75
C ARG A 301 28.91 12.25 -0.64
N ASP A 302 28.81 11.09 -0.01
CA ASP A 302 29.65 10.75 1.15
C ASP A 302 31.03 10.19 0.73
N LYS A 303 31.10 9.47 -0.41
CA LYS A 303 32.36 8.87 -0.92
C LYS A 303 33.11 9.76 -1.92
N ASP A 304 32.40 10.56 -2.70
CA ASP A 304 32.97 11.47 -3.71
C ASP A 304 32.23 12.82 -3.75
N PRO A 305 32.49 13.70 -2.75
CA PRO A 305 31.88 15.02 -2.67
C PRO A 305 32.11 15.88 -3.92
N ASP A 306 33.25 15.73 -4.59
CA ASP A 306 33.59 16.49 -5.79
C ASP A 306 32.70 16.09 -6.99
N LEU A 307 32.43 14.80 -7.12
CA LEU A 307 31.47 14.29 -8.12
C LEU A 307 30.06 14.75 -7.81
N PHE A 308 29.66 14.69 -6.53
CA PHE A 308 28.35 15.17 -6.10
C PHE A 308 28.14 16.65 -6.44
N GLU A 309 29.10 17.52 -6.16
CA GLU A 309 29.00 18.94 -6.53
C GLU A 309 29.00 19.16 -8.06
N LYS A 310 29.75 18.38 -8.83
CA LYS A 310 29.66 18.41 -10.31
C LYS A 310 28.29 18.04 -10.81
N ILE A 311 27.67 16.99 -10.26
CA ILE A 311 26.31 16.54 -10.63
C ILE A 311 25.29 17.63 -10.30
N LYS A 312 25.36 18.21 -9.09
CA LYS A 312 24.48 19.28 -8.62
C LYS A 312 24.52 20.54 -9.51
N HIS A 313 25.69 20.82 -10.10
CA HIS A 313 25.91 21.98 -10.97
C HIS A 313 25.81 21.64 -12.47
N LEU A 314 25.25 20.51 -12.86
CA LEU A 314 24.98 20.18 -14.25
C LEU A 314 24.16 21.29 -14.92
N PRO A 315 24.47 21.65 -16.20
CA PRO A 315 23.69 22.63 -16.91
C PRO A 315 22.19 22.28 -16.96
N LYS A 316 21.32 23.28 -16.84
CA LYS A 316 19.85 23.09 -16.91
C LYS A 316 19.38 22.42 -18.20
N LYS A 317 20.20 22.39 -19.23
CA LYS A 317 19.95 21.72 -20.53
C LYS A 317 20.98 20.62 -20.77
N ALA A 318 21.42 19.93 -19.72
CA ALA A 318 22.29 18.76 -19.87
C ALA A 318 21.62 17.70 -20.77
N ARG A 319 22.39 17.09 -21.64
CA ARG A 319 21.91 16.10 -22.61
C ARG A 319 22.89 14.95 -22.66
N THR A 320 22.33 13.75 -22.79
CA THR A 320 23.12 12.52 -22.96
C THR A 320 22.41 11.59 -23.92
N ALA A 321 23.14 10.65 -24.49
CA ALA A 321 22.60 9.58 -25.30
C ALA A 321 23.02 8.24 -24.72
N LYS A 322 22.12 7.26 -24.79
CA LYS A 322 22.29 5.88 -24.33
C LYS A 322 21.81 4.93 -25.41
N HIS A 323 22.49 3.82 -25.58
CA HIS A 323 22.01 2.74 -26.46
C HIS A 323 20.91 1.96 -25.71
N ASN A 324 19.74 1.86 -26.31
CA ASN A 324 18.66 1.03 -25.81
C ASN A 324 17.96 0.36 -27.01
N THR A 325 17.96 -0.97 -27.04
CA THR A 325 17.40 -1.74 -28.16
C THR A 325 15.87 -1.72 -28.19
N GLU A 326 15.23 -1.57 -27.04
CA GLU A 326 13.77 -1.57 -26.91
C GLU A 326 13.17 -0.17 -27.19
N LEU A 327 13.96 0.88 -26.99
CA LEU A 327 13.52 2.27 -27.10
C LEU A 327 14.32 3.03 -28.15
N ALA A 328 14.57 2.40 -29.28
CA ALA A 328 15.29 3.04 -30.39
C ALA A 328 14.56 4.31 -30.88
N ASN A 329 15.32 5.41 -31.07
CA ASN A 329 14.80 6.71 -31.51
C ASN A 329 13.82 7.40 -30.54
N SER A 330 13.83 7.09 -29.26
CA SER A 330 13.04 7.76 -28.25
C SER A 330 13.79 8.91 -27.59
N LEU A 331 13.08 9.97 -27.23
CA LEU A 331 13.57 11.10 -26.46
C LEU A 331 12.90 11.13 -25.09
N ILE A 332 13.71 11.07 -24.03
CA ILE A 332 13.20 11.29 -22.67
C ILE A 332 13.55 12.71 -22.24
N THR A 333 12.55 13.46 -21.81
CA THR A 333 12.72 14.86 -21.42
C THR A 333 12.14 15.10 -20.02
N TYR A 334 12.91 15.81 -19.20
CA TYR A 334 12.46 16.29 -17.90
C TYR A 334 12.10 17.76 -17.97
N PHE A 335 10.90 18.11 -17.52
CA PHE A 335 10.42 19.49 -17.43
C PHE A 335 10.22 19.88 -15.97
N ARG A 336 10.68 21.10 -15.66
CA ARG A 336 10.43 21.71 -14.36
C ARG A 336 9.92 23.14 -14.52
N ARG A 337 8.75 23.43 -13.93
CA ARG A 337 8.20 24.80 -13.83
C ARG A 337 7.68 25.03 -12.42
N GLY A 338 8.44 25.74 -11.60
CA GLY A 338 8.13 25.89 -10.19
C GLY A 338 8.17 24.56 -9.46
N LYS A 339 7.05 24.16 -8.83
CA LYS A 339 6.88 22.86 -8.16
C LYS A 339 6.49 21.73 -9.12
N LEU A 340 6.06 22.05 -10.34
CA LEU A 340 5.69 21.04 -11.33
C LEU A 340 6.96 20.41 -11.90
N GLN A 341 7.06 19.08 -11.78
CA GLN A 341 8.16 18.26 -12.31
C GLN A 341 7.55 17.07 -13.06
N LYS A 342 7.92 16.92 -14.34
CA LYS A 342 7.35 15.87 -15.19
C LYS A 342 8.38 15.31 -16.16
N PHE A 343 8.28 14.00 -16.41
CA PHE A 343 9.03 13.33 -17.46
C PHE A 343 8.11 13.01 -18.62
N PHE A 344 8.64 13.15 -19.82
CA PHE A 344 7.94 12.79 -21.05
C PHE A 344 8.83 11.92 -21.92
N LYS A 345 8.22 10.91 -22.53
CA LYS A 345 8.81 10.12 -23.60
C LYS A 345 8.17 10.56 -24.92
N ALA A 346 9.00 10.87 -25.89
CA ALA A 346 8.58 11.20 -27.25
C ALA A 346 9.24 10.24 -28.25
N GLU A 347 8.46 9.74 -29.18
CA GLU A 347 8.91 8.89 -30.28
C GLU A 347 8.48 9.50 -31.62
N PRO A 348 9.23 9.24 -32.72
CA PRO A 348 8.82 9.70 -34.02
C PRO A 348 7.43 9.19 -34.38
N LYS A 349 6.53 10.10 -34.75
CA LYS A 349 5.12 9.81 -35.16
C LYS A 349 4.13 9.43 -34.04
N ASN A 350 4.55 9.37 -32.78
CA ASN A 350 3.68 9.12 -31.63
C ASN A 350 3.46 10.41 -30.84
N GLU A 351 2.33 10.50 -30.13
CA GLU A 351 2.13 11.56 -29.14
C GLU A 351 3.09 11.36 -27.96
N ALA A 352 3.47 12.46 -27.32
CA ALA A 352 4.35 12.39 -26.15
C ALA A 352 3.62 11.77 -24.96
N GLU A 353 4.20 10.75 -24.38
CA GLU A 353 3.70 10.02 -23.22
C GLU A 353 4.31 10.60 -21.93
N GLU A 354 3.47 10.86 -20.91
CA GLU A 354 3.96 11.24 -19.58
C GLU A 354 4.44 10.00 -18.83
N LEU A 355 5.66 10.05 -18.31
CA LEU A 355 6.26 8.99 -17.51
C LEU A 355 6.25 9.36 -16.02
N ASP A 356 6.00 8.39 -15.16
CA ASP A 356 6.32 8.50 -13.74
C ASP A 356 7.84 8.48 -13.50
N PHE A 357 8.24 8.84 -12.27
CA PHE A 357 9.67 8.90 -11.93
C PHE A 357 10.37 7.55 -12.09
N MET A 358 9.74 6.46 -11.64
CA MET A 358 10.37 5.13 -11.66
C MET A 358 10.55 4.61 -13.08
N SER A 359 9.54 4.78 -13.93
CA SER A 359 9.63 4.45 -15.36
C SER A 359 10.72 5.23 -16.07
N ALA A 360 10.80 6.54 -15.81
CA ALA A 360 11.86 7.38 -16.37
C ALA A 360 13.25 6.98 -15.85
N ALA A 361 13.38 6.71 -14.55
CA ALA A 361 14.64 6.32 -13.93
C ALA A 361 15.16 4.98 -14.47
N LYS A 362 14.30 3.97 -14.63
CA LYS A 362 14.66 2.68 -15.25
C LYS A 362 15.19 2.84 -16.66
N ILE A 363 14.56 3.68 -17.46
CA ILE A 363 15.01 3.95 -18.84
C ILE A 363 16.38 4.65 -18.83
N LEU A 364 16.61 5.58 -17.90
CA LEU A 364 17.82 6.41 -17.83
C LEU A 364 18.97 5.72 -17.07
N GLU A 365 18.69 4.70 -16.27
CA GLU A 365 19.71 3.97 -15.49
C GLU A 365 20.81 3.44 -16.41
N SER A 366 22.07 3.67 -16.02
CA SER A 366 23.25 3.27 -16.78
C SER A 366 24.39 2.94 -15.83
N ASP A 367 25.25 2.02 -16.22
CA ASP A 367 26.44 1.70 -15.45
C ASP A 367 27.42 2.88 -15.43
N SER A 368 28.19 3.01 -14.34
CA SER A 368 29.13 4.11 -14.12
C SER A 368 30.28 4.16 -15.15
N ASP A 369 30.58 3.03 -15.75
CA ASP A 369 31.63 2.79 -16.75
C ASP A 369 31.10 2.70 -18.18
N ALA A 370 29.80 2.95 -18.38
CA ALA A 370 29.19 2.94 -19.70
C ALA A 370 29.83 4.00 -20.64
N GLU A 371 30.15 3.59 -21.86
CA GLU A 371 30.73 4.48 -22.85
C GLU A 371 29.81 5.66 -23.21
N LYS A 372 30.36 6.84 -23.24
CA LYS A 372 29.64 8.07 -23.62
C LYS A 372 29.30 8.06 -25.09
N MET A 373 28.02 8.03 -25.41
CA MET A 373 27.55 8.13 -26.77
C MET A 373 27.46 9.60 -27.26
N LYS A 374 27.76 9.84 -28.53
CA LYS A 374 27.51 11.12 -29.17
C LYS A 374 26.01 11.26 -29.47
N LEU A 375 25.49 12.47 -29.29
CA LEU A 375 24.14 12.78 -29.72
C LEU A 375 24.03 12.64 -31.25
N PRO A 376 22.93 12.08 -31.77
CA PRO A 376 22.70 12.03 -33.22
C PRO A 376 22.66 13.42 -33.83
N GLU A 377 23.16 13.58 -35.07
CA GLU A 377 23.15 14.88 -35.79
C GLU A 377 21.72 15.45 -35.93
N GLN A 378 20.74 14.60 -36.05
CA GLN A 378 19.31 14.96 -36.14
C GLN A 378 18.76 15.60 -34.85
N PHE A 379 19.52 15.57 -33.77
CA PHE A 379 19.12 16.14 -32.47
C PHE A 379 19.43 17.65 -32.36
N TYR A 380 20.27 18.16 -33.23
CA TYR A 380 20.64 19.56 -33.31
C TYR A 380 19.81 20.28 -34.38
#